data_7611f2ea3220607104939ae7b864e38c
#
_entry.id   7611f2ea3220607104939ae7b864e38c
#
_cell.length_a   1.000
_cell.length_b   1.000
_cell.length_c   1.000
_cell.angle_alpha   90.00
_cell.angle_beta   90.00
_cell.angle_gamma   90.00
#
_symmetry.space_group_name_H-M   'P 1'
#
loop_
_entity.id
_entity.type
_entity.pdbx_description
1 polymer ?
#
loop_
_entity_poly.entity_id
_entity_poly.type
_entity_poly.pdbx_seq_one_letter_code
_entity_poly.pdbx_strand_id
1 'polypeptide(L)'
;MKTASCGLACVVASVLALLCGCQPGLVAPSWPIPPDAKTRVINDYPMAYVEKGSGPTVVLVHGVMTDYRYWQPQVDAWSTRFHVIAVSLRHFYPEKWNGKGDDFSVQQNARDLAAFVKSIGAPVYLVGWSYGGGPAYQTALAHPDLVRKLVLDEGGLISGDDANSNPNSVNMKRSKETAVYFDAGDIESGLSYAVDNINGAGVWAKLPEQSKTRVRENAWSIVGIGMVAAPDISCAEFGSLKMPVLLVQGEFTTPRYKRALDEQAKCLSSATRVTIPNAGHPSAYMNPAVFNQIVGAFFDAP
;
A
#
# COMPACT_ATOMS: atom_id res chain seq x y z
N MET A 1 -28.00 -59.02 63.93
CA MET A 1 -28.21 -58.80 62.53
C MET A 1 -28.46 -57.30 62.44
N LYS A 2 -27.47 -56.53 62.02
CA LYS A 2 -27.50 -55.06 62.00
C LYS A 2 -27.52 -54.60 60.56
N THR A 3 -28.58 -53.94 60.18
CA THR A 3 -28.70 -53.26 58.86
C THR A 3 -28.09 -51.87 58.95
N ALA A 4 -27.08 -51.59 58.12
CA ALA A 4 -26.48 -50.28 57.96
C ALA A 4 -27.18 -49.58 56.81
N SER A 5 -27.73 -48.39 57.14
CA SER A 5 -28.31 -47.45 56.18
C SER A 5 -27.18 -46.60 55.60
N CYS A 6 -27.04 -46.58 54.28
CA CYS A 6 -26.07 -45.76 53.54
C CYS A 6 -26.82 -44.54 52.98
N GLY A 7 -26.52 -43.37 53.52
CA GLY A 7 -27.07 -42.11 53.06
C GLY A 7 -26.39 -41.64 51.74
N LEU A 8 -27.19 -41.33 50.76
CA LEU A 8 -26.79 -40.85 49.47
C LEU A 8 -26.66 -39.32 49.51
N ALA A 9 -25.43 -38.80 49.54
CA ALA A 9 -25.17 -37.40 49.39
C ALA A 9 -25.06 -37.05 47.90
N CYS A 10 -26.05 -36.31 47.38
CA CYS A 10 -25.99 -35.74 46.03
C CYS A 10 -24.98 -34.59 46.01
N VAL A 11 -23.84 -34.81 45.37
CA VAL A 11 -22.91 -33.72 45.00
C VAL A 11 -23.35 -33.21 43.62
N VAL A 12 -23.89 -32.00 43.58
CA VAL A 12 -24.16 -31.26 42.34
C VAL A 12 -22.82 -30.71 41.84
N ALA A 13 -22.23 -31.39 40.88
CA ALA A 13 -21.08 -30.90 40.12
C ALA A 13 -21.57 -29.95 39.03
N SER A 14 -21.40 -28.66 39.27
CA SER A 14 -21.58 -27.62 38.26
C SER A 14 -20.50 -27.77 37.20
N VAL A 15 -20.84 -28.32 36.05
CA VAL A 15 -19.98 -28.35 34.86
C VAL A 15 -19.98 -26.95 34.26
N LEU A 16 -18.96 -26.14 34.59
CA LEU A 16 -18.62 -24.98 33.80
C LEU A 16 -18.07 -25.49 32.46
N ALA A 17 -18.91 -25.50 31.44
CA ALA A 17 -18.47 -25.67 30.07
C ALA A 17 -17.68 -24.41 29.71
N LEU A 18 -16.35 -24.44 29.82
CA LEU A 18 -15.44 -23.55 29.14
C LEU A 18 -15.69 -23.72 27.63
N LEU A 19 -16.48 -22.82 27.07
CA LEU A 19 -16.49 -22.58 25.63
C LEU A 19 -15.09 -22.09 25.25
N CYS A 20 -14.20 -23.02 24.98
CA CYS A 20 -12.96 -22.74 24.25
C CYS A 20 -13.38 -22.34 22.85
N GLY A 21 -13.75 -21.07 22.67
CA GLY A 21 -13.89 -20.49 21.34
C GLY A 21 -12.54 -20.65 20.64
N CYS A 22 -12.48 -21.51 19.62
CA CYS A 22 -11.39 -21.49 18.69
C CYS A 22 -11.32 -20.07 18.10
N GLN A 23 -10.51 -19.22 18.69
CA GLN A 23 -10.06 -18.03 17.99
C GLN A 23 -9.34 -18.54 16.74
N PRO A 24 -9.70 -18.04 15.54
CA PRO A 24 -8.92 -18.36 14.34
C PRO A 24 -7.47 -18.09 14.69
N GLY A 25 -6.62 -19.12 14.60
CA GLY A 25 -5.23 -19.06 15.01
C GLY A 25 -4.60 -17.85 14.30
N LEU A 26 -3.96 -16.96 15.07
CA LEU A 26 -3.21 -15.86 14.51
C LEU A 26 -2.20 -16.45 13.51
N VAL A 27 -2.37 -16.15 12.23
CA VAL A 27 -1.41 -16.55 11.19
C VAL A 27 -0.10 -15.84 11.52
N ALA A 28 0.86 -16.60 12.03
CA ALA A 28 2.19 -16.04 12.28
C ALA A 28 2.88 -15.80 10.94
N PRO A 29 3.58 -14.65 10.76
CA PRO A 29 4.35 -14.42 9.56
C PRO A 29 5.45 -15.49 9.42
N SER A 30 5.66 -15.97 8.20
CA SER A 30 6.74 -16.93 7.88
C SER A 30 8.12 -16.28 7.79
N TRP A 31 8.20 -14.98 8.04
CA TRP A 31 9.42 -14.15 8.00
C TRP A 31 9.61 -13.37 9.30
N PRO A 32 10.87 -13.00 9.65
CA PRO A 32 11.14 -12.16 10.81
C PRO A 32 10.48 -10.78 10.66
N ILE A 33 9.83 -10.31 11.71
CA ILE A 33 9.30 -8.95 11.78
C ILE A 33 10.38 -8.03 12.35
N PRO A 34 10.73 -6.92 11.66
CA PRO A 34 11.65 -5.93 12.17
C PRO A 34 11.15 -5.31 13.48
N PRO A 35 12.08 -4.89 14.40
CA PRO A 35 11.71 -4.38 15.72
C PRO A 35 10.82 -3.12 15.70
N ASP A 36 10.90 -2.32 14.64
CA ASP A 36 10.12 -1.11 14.42
C ASP A 36 8.76 -1.38 13.79
N ALA A 37 8.52 -2.60 13.31
CA ALA A 37 7.28 -2.98 12.64
C ALA A 37 6.36 -3.81 13.55
N LYS A 38 5.07 -3.67 13.27
CA LYS A 38 3.99 -4.48 13.83
C LYS A 38 3.35 -5.31 12.73
N THR A 39 2.57 -6.30 13.10
CA THR A 39 1.74 -7.05 12.15
C THR A 39 0.29 -7.06 12.60
N ARG A 40 -0.61 -7.10 11.61
CA ARG A 40 -2.04 -7.36 11.81
C ARG A 40 -2.50 -8.37 10.78
N VAL A 41 -3.20 -9.40 11.22
CA VAL A 41 -3.76 -10.40 10.30
C VAL A 41 -4.96 -9.80 9.59
N ILE A 42 -4.87 -9.69 8.28
CA ILE A 42 -5.85 -9.12 7.37
C ILE A 42 -6.08 -10.14 6.25
N ASN A 43 -7.31 -10.64 6.12
CA ASN A 43 -7.65 -11.64 5.10
C ASN A 43 -6.61 -12.78 5.07
N ASP A 44 -6.34 -13.37 6.23
CA ASP A 44 -5.36 -14.46 6.45
C ASP A 44 -3.90 -14.15 6.08
N TYR A 45 -3.58 -12.85 5.92
CA TYR A 45 -2.23 -12.37 5.65
C TYR A 45 -1.71 -11.48 6.79
N PRO A 46 -0.51 -11.74 7.34
CA PRO A 46 0.10 -10.91 8.39
C PRO A 46 0.69 -9.62 7.80
N MET A 47 -0.17 -8.63 7.59
CA MET A 47 0.20 -7.34 7.01
C MET A 47 1.09 -6.55 7.97
N ALA A 48 2.29 -6.20 7.52
CA ALA A 48 3.25 -5.43 8.30
C ALA A 48 2.98 -3.92 8.19
N TYR A 49 3.24 -3.19 9.27
CA TYR A 49 3.12 -1.73 9.30
C TYR A 49 3.94 -1.11 10.42
N VAL A 50 4.23 0.18 10.29
CA VAL A 50 4.73 1.02 11.37
C VAL A 50 3.69 2.08 11.70
N GLU A 51 3.63 2.50 12.97
CA GLU A 51 2.75 3.58 13.38
C GLU A 51 3.40 4.48 14.43
N LYS A 52 3.04 5.78 14.39
CA LYS A 52 3.56 6.78 15.31
C LYS A 52 2.56 7.92 15.49
N GLY A 53 2.56 8.51 16.70
CA GLY A 53 1.72 9.66 17.01
C GLY A 53 0.31 9.31 17.45
N SER A 54 -0.53 10.34 17.58
CA SER A 54 -1.93 10.25 17.98
C SER A 54 -2.76 11.34 17.31
N GLY A 55 -4.08 11.19 17.27
CA GLY A 55 -4.99 12.13 16.61
C GLY A 55 -5.69 11.50 15.41
N PRO A 56 -6.16 12.30 14.44
CA PRO A 56 -6.77 11.77 13.22
C PRO A 56 -5.80 10.85 12.48
N THR A 57 -6.30 9.73 11.97
CA THR A 57 -5.45 8.69 11.38
C THR A 57 -5.12 9.00 9.92
N VAL A 58 -3.84 8.89 9.57
CA VAL A 58 -3.30 8.92 8.20
C VAL A 58 -2.74 7.55 7.87
N VAL A 59 -3.20 6.96 6.76
CA VAL A 59 -2.66 5.69 6.24
C VAL A 59 -1.89 5.95 4.96
N LEU A 60 -0.63 5.48 4.92
CA LEU A 60 0.33 5.71 3.84
C LEU A 60 0.60 4.39 3.11
N VAL A 61 0.37 4.38 1.79
CA VAL A 61 0.48 3.20 0.92
C VAL A 61 1.58 3.43 -0.11
N HIS A 62 2.60 2.61 -0.07
CA HIS A 62 3.82 2.73 -0.87
C HIS A 62 3.66 2.26 -2.32
N GLY A 63 4.64 2.61 -3.16
CA GLY A 63 4.76 2.17 -4.56
C GLY A 63 5.43 0.80 -4.72
N VAL A 64 5.58 0.37 -5.98
CA VAL A 64 6.31 -0.86 -6.33
C VAL A 64 7.79 -0.74 -5.96
N MET A 65 8.45 -1.86 -5.67
CA MET A 65 9.86 -1.94 -5.24
C MET A 65 10.19 -1.15 -3.97
N THR A 66 9.18 -0.80 -3.17
CA THR A 66 9.33 -0.16 -1.87
C THR A 66 8.35 -0.75 -0.86
N ASP A 67 8.37 -0.24 0.38
CA ASP A 67 7.55 -0.70 1.50
C ASP A 67 7.31 0.44 2.49
N TYR A 68 6.77 0.16 3.69
CA TYR A 68 6.45 1.14 4.72
C TYR A 68 7.62 2.11 5.01
N ARG A 69 8.88 1.69 4.85
CA ARG A 69 10.08 2.50 5.11
C ARG A 69 10.23 3.69 4.16
N TYR A 70 9.56 3.67 3.02
CA TYR A 70 9.52 4.80 2.09
C TYR A 70 8.97 6.07 2.77
N TRP A 71 8.00 5.89 3.67
CA TRP A 71 7.26 6.95 4.29
C TRP A 71 7.86 7.50 5.60
N GLN A 72 9.09 7.09 5.95
CA GLN A 72 9.72 7.54 7.20
C GLN A 72 9.71 9.07 7.39
N PRO A 73 10.02 9.90 6.35
CA PRO A 73 9.96 11.37 6.50
C PRO A 73 8.56 11.90 6.84
N GLN A 74 7.50 11.26 6.33
CA GLN A 74 6.12 11.62 6.60
C GLN A 74 5.68 11.15 7.99
N VAL A 75 6.05 9.93 8.36
CA VAL A 75 5.79 9.37 9.69
C VAL A 75 6.39 10.29 10.77
N ASP A 76 7.64 10.72 10.61
CA ASP A 76 8.30 11.58 11.59
C ASP A 76 7.69 12.98 11.65
N ALA A 77 7.40 13.58 10.50
CA ALA A 77 6.89 14.94 10.46
C ALA A 77 5.43 15.04 10.95
N TRP A 78 4.58 14.11 10.55
CA TRP A 78 3.14 14.19 10.83
C TRP A 78 2.74 13.58 12.16
N SER A 79 3.57 12.73 12.78
CA SER A 79 3.27 12.09 14.07
C SER A 79 3.07 13.05 15.26
N THR A 80 3.46 14.31 15.11
CA THR A 80 3.19 15.36 16.11
C THR A 80 1.73 15.80 16.15
N ARG A 81 0.95 15.48 15.09
CA ARG A 81 -0.43 15.96 14.91
C ARG A 81 -1.42 14.86 14.53
N PHE A 82 -0.92 13.78 13.97
CA PHE A 82 -1.71 12.68 13.43
C PHE A 82 -1.23 11.35 13.99
N HIS A 83 -2.13 10.38 14.03
CA HIS A 83 -1.77 8.97 14.13
C HIS A 83 -1.39 8.49 12.72
N VAL A 84 -0.10 8.39 12.44
CA VAL A 84 0.41 8.05 11.11
C VAL A 84 0.74 6.58 11.06
N ILE A 85 0.21 5.88 10.07
CA ILE A 85 0.42 4.46 9.82
C ILE A 85 0.95 4.29 8.40
N ALA A 86 2.13 3.70 8.25
CA ALA A 86 2.66 3.30 6.96
C ALA A 86 2.59 1.77 6.85
N VAL A 87 1.88 1.28 5.84
CA VAL A 87 1.67 -0.16 5.64
C VAL A 87 2.62 -0.72 4.60
N SER A 88 2.97 -2.02 4.73
CA SER A 88 3.47 -2.82 3.63
C SER A 88 2.32 -3.64 3.06
N LEU A 89 2.12 -3.52 1.75
CA LEU A 89 1.13 -4.32 1.04
C LEU A 89 1.57 -5.80 1.00
N ARG A 90 0.63 -6.70 0.68
CA ARG A 90 0.89 -8.13 0.49
C ARG A 90 2.01 -8.33 -0.53
N HIS A 91 2.96 -9.22 -0.22
CA HIS A 91 4.14 -9.56 -1.03
C HIS A 91 5.23 -8.48 -1.11
N PHE A 92 5.21 -7.57 -0.15
CA PHE A 92 6.29 -6.60 0.03
C PHE A 92 7.03 -6.84 1.36
N TYR A 93 8.25 -6.29 1.46
CA TYR A 93 9.02 -6.37 2.70
C TYR A 93 8.15 -6.07 3.94
N PRO A 94 8.28 -6.82 5.06
CA PRO A 94 9.38 -7.76 5.38
C PRO A 94 9.21 -9.18 4.79
N GLU A 95 8.15 -9.46 4.05
CA GLU A 95 8.03 -10.72 3.34
C GLU A 95 9.15 -10.84 2.30
N LYS A 96 9.74 -12.05 2.20
CA LYS A 96 10.69 -12.40 1.14
C LYS A 96 9.97 -13.10 0.00
N TRP A 97 9.13 -12.35 -0.69
CA TRP A 97 8.38 -12.89 -1.82
C TRP A 97 9.31 -13.16 -3.02
N ASN A 98 9.06 -14.25 -3.73
CA ASN A 98 9.88 -14.75 -4.83
C ASN A 98 9.22 -14.65 -6.20
N GLY A 99 8.16 -13.86 -6.32
CA GLY A 99 7.43 -13.66 -7.57
C GLY A 99 6.49 -14.79 -7.95
N LYS A 100 6.20 -15.74 -7.05
CA LYS A 100 5.31 -16.87 -7.31
C LYS A 100 4.01 -16.74 -6.52
N GLY A 101 2.94 -17.26 -7.11
CA GLY A 101 1.58 -17.16 -6.59
C GLY A 101 0.70 -16.31 -7.51
N ASP A 102 -0.60 -16.30 -7.27
CA ASP A 102 -1.62 -15.66 -8.11
C ASP A 102 -2.38 -14.53 -7.40
N ASP A 103 -2.02 -14.22 -6.17
CA ASP A 103 -2.69 -13.23 -5.33
C ASP A 103 -2.01 -11.84 -5.30
N PHE A 104 -0.94 -11.61 -6.09
CA PHE A 104 -0.37 -10.30 -6.30
C PHE A 104 -1.23 -9.51 -7.29
N SER A 105 -2.15 -8.71 -6.77
CA SER A 105 -2.99 -7.84 -7.61
C SER A 105 -3.39 -6.55 -6.90
N VAL A 106 -3.70 -5.52 -7.68
CA VAL A 106 -4.23 -4.26 -7.15
C VAL A 106 -5.54 -4.51 -6.39
N GLN A 107 -6.38 -5.41 -6.89
CA GLN A 107 -7.67 -5.75 -6.28
C GLN A 107 -7.48 -6.45 -4.93
N GLN A 108 -6.55 -7.41 -4.83
CA GLN A 108 -6.27 -8.07 -3.55
C GLN A 108 -5.71 -7.07 -2.54
N ASN A 109 -4.75 -6.25 -2.96
CA ASN A 109 -4.18 -5.21 -2.11
C ASN A 109 -5.22 -4.15 -1.69
N ALA A 110 -6.21 -3.84 -2.53
CA ALA A 110 -7.32 -2.96 -2.15
C ALA A 110 -8.25 -3.60 -1.11
N ARG A 111 -8.58 -4.90 -1.26
CA ARG A 111 -9.37 -5.64 -0.25
C ARG A 111 -8.64 -5.68 1.10
N ASP A 112 -7.34 -5.96 1.07
CA ASP A 112 -6.51 -5.99 2.29
C ASP A 112 -6.43 -4.60 2.93
N LEU A 113 -6.23 -3.56 2.14
CA LEU A 113 -6.17 -2.18 2.62
C LEU A 113 -7.51 -1.74 3.24
N ALA A 114 -8.64 -2.03 2.59
CA ALA A 114 -9.97 -1.73 3.12
C ALA A 114 -10.22 -2.45 4.45
N ALA A 115 -9.89 -3.74 4.55
CA ALA A 115 -10.01 -4.51 5.77
C ALA A 115 -9.08 -3.97 6.87
N PHE A 116 -7.85 -3.58 6.53
CA PHE A 116 -6.92 -2.95 7.45
C PHE A 116 -7.49 -1.62 8.00
N VAL A 117 -7.90 -0.71 7.12
CA VAL A 117 -8.49 0.59 7.51
C VAL A 117 -9.71 0.39 8.40
N LYS A 118 -10.59 -0.54 8.06
CA LYS A 118 -11.75 -0.88 8.89
C LYS A 118 -11.33 -1.37 10.28
N SER A 119 -10.26 -2.15 10.38
CA SER A 119 -9.79 -2.74 11.65
C SER A 119 -9.13 -1.75 12.62
N ILE A 120 -8.70 -0.57 12.13
CA ILE A 120 -8.06 0.48 12.94
C ILE A 120 -9.01 1.63 13.30
N GLY A 121 -10.27 1.59 12.85
CA GLY A 121 -11.28 2.62 13.14
C GLY A 121 -11.25 3.75 12.11
N ALA A 122 -12.00 3.60 11.02
CA ALA A 122 -12.21 4.62 9.99
C ALA A 122 -13.14 5.76 10.47
N PRO A 123 -13.24 6.89 9.72
CA PRO A 123 -12.55 7.19 8.47
C PRO A 123 -11.13 7.74 8.65
N VAL A 124 -10.27 7.47 7.66
CA VAL A 124 -8.86 7.88 7.64
C VAL A 124 -8.56 8.88 6.53
N TYR A 125 -7.46 9.63 6.64
CA TYR A 125 -6.79 10.24 5.50
C TYR A 125 -5.97 9.15 4.81
N LEU A 126 -6.17 8.94 3.51
CA LEU A 126 -5.52 7.88 2.76
C LEU A 126 -4.58 8.47 1.71
N VAL A 127 -3.32 8.07 1.73
CA VAL A 127 -2.29 8.53 0.79
C VAL A 127 -1.75 7.32 0.03
N GLY A 128 -1.86 7.33 -1.29
CA GLY A 128 -1.28 6.30 -2.15
C GLY A 128 -0.26 6.89 -3.13
N TRP A 129 0.95 6.34 -3.13
CA TRP A 129 1.99 6.72 -4.09
C TRP A 129 2.17 5.64 -5.14
N SER A 130 2.28 6.04 -6.42
CA SER A 130 2.60 5.14 -7.54
C SER A 130 1.67 3.92 -7.56
N TYR A 131 2.20 2.70 -7.49
CA TYR A 131 1.41 1.46 -7.39
C TYR A 131 0.38 1.52 -6.25
N GLY A 132 0.77 2.04 -5.09
CA GLY A 132 -0.12 2.17 -3.92
C GLY A 132 -1.33 3.06 -4.16
N GLY A 133 -1.28 3.94 -5.15
CA GLY A 133 -2.43 4.75 -5.58
C GLY A 133 -3.59 3.90 -6.11
N GLY A 134 -3.30 2.76 -6.76
CA GLY A 134 -4.33 1.83 -7.23
C GLY A 134 -5.16 1.22 -6.09
N PRO A 135 -4.55 0.52 -5.12
CA PRO A 135 -5.26 0.04 -3.93
C PRO A 135 -5.97 1.14 -3.15
N ALA A 136 -5.33 2.32 -2.96
CA ALA A 136 -5.92 3.44 -2.25
C ALA A 136 -7.18 3.97 -2.96
N TYR A 137 -7.09 4.16 -4.27
CA TYR A 137 -8.22 4.57 -5.09
C TYR A 137 -9.38 3.57 -5.04
N GLN A 138 -9.10 2.27 -5.24
CA GLN A 138 -10.13 1.23 -5.21
C GLN A 138 -10.78 1.10 -3.84
N THR A 139 -10.00 1.26 -2.76
CA THR A 139 -10.55 1.33 -1.39
C THR A 139 -11.50 2.51 -1.24
N ALA A 140 -11.09 3.71 -1.70
CA ALA A 140 -11.91 4.91 -1.61
C ALA A 140 -13.18 4.84 -2.46
N LEU A 141 -13.12 4.19 -3.63
CA LEU A 141 -14.28 3.99 -4.51
C LEU A 141 -15.27 3.00 -3.91
N ALA A 142 -14.79 1.83 -3.46
CA ALA A 142 -15.65 0.76 -2.93
C ALA A 142 -16.18 1.05 -1.52
N HIS A 143 -15.44 1.82 -0.72
CA HIS A 143 -15.71 2.09 0.69
C HIS A 143 -15.52 3.58 1.02
N PRO A 144 -16.34 4.48 0.46
CA PRO A 144 -16.19 5.93 0.68
C PRO A 144 -16.34 6.35 2.14
N ASP A 145 -17.02 5.56 2.96
CA ASP A 145 -17.17 5.73 4.41
C ASP A 145 -15.87 5.50 5.19
N LEU A 146 -14.92 4.79 4.62
CA LEU A 146 -13.62 4.54 5.24
C LEU A 146 -12.60 5.66 4.98
N VAL A 147 -12.83 6.55 4.01
CA VAL A 147 -11.85 7.53 3.55
C VAL A 147 -12.37 8.95 3.71
N ARG A 148 -11.75 9.73 4.59
CA ARG A 148 -12.07 11.14 4.82
C ARG A 148 -11.57 12.03 3.69
N LYS A 149 -10.31 11.84 3.27
CA LYS A 149 -9.67 12.51 2.13
C LYS A 149 -8.69 11.56 1.47
N LEU A 150 -8.52 11.68 0.17
CA LEU A 150 -7.62 10.84 -0.63
C LEU A 150 -6.53 11.70 -1.25
N VAL A 151 -5.28 11.24 -1.13
CA VAL A 151 -4.11 11.82 -1.83
C VAL A 151 -3.55 10.77 -2.77
N LEU A 152 -3.42 11.11 -4.04
CA LEU A 152 -2.80 10.28 -5.07
C LEU A 152 -1.52 10.97 -5.55
N ASP A 153 -0.36 10.49 -5.10
CA ASP A 153 0.96 10.96 -5.52
C ASP A 153 1.42 10.11 -6.71
N GLU A 154 1.17 10.61 -7.91
CA GLU A 154 1.45 9.94 -9.19
C GLU A 154 0.97 8.48 -9.23
N GLY A 155 -0.16 8.23 -8.60
CA GLY A 155 -0.79 6.92 -8.47
C GLY A 155 -2.21 6.90 -8.99
N GLY A 156 -2.79 5.70 -9.06
CA GLY A 156 -4.17 5.52 -9.45
C GLY A 156 -4.32 5.21 -10.94
N LEU A 157 -5.15 5.97 -11.61
CA LEU A 157 -5.60 5.68 -12.97
C LEU A 157 -4.52 5.96 -14.02
N ILE A 158 -4.33 4.99 -14.89
CA ILE A 158 -3.62 5.14 -16.16
C ILE A 158 -4.52 4.53 -17.23
N SER A 159 -4.85 5.29 -18.26
CA SER A 159 -5.74 4.88 -19.34
C SER A 159 -5.03 4.83 -20.70
N GLY A 160 -5.76 4.41 -21.75
CA GLY A 160 -5.24 4.36 -23.12
C GLY A 160 -4.10 3.36 -23.31
N ASP A 161 -3.07 3.76 -24.04
CA ASP A 161 -1.94 2.88 -24.39
C ASP A 161 -1.14 2.43 -23.15
N ASP A 162 -1.22 3.18 -22.08
CA ASP A 162 -0.57 2.88 -20.79
C ASP A 162 -1.49 2.13 -19.82
N ALA A 163 -2.74 1.81 -20.21
CA ALA A 163 -3.69 1.06 -19.38
C ALA A 163 -3.09 -0.29 -18.94
N ASN A 164 -3.35 -0.67 -17.71
CA ASN A 164 -2.82 -1.93 -17.19
C ASN A 164 -3.44 -3.17 -17.84
N SER A 165 -4.62 -3.05 -18.44
CA SER A 165 -5.25 -4.09 -19.29
C SER A 165 -4.54 -4.27 -20.64
N ASN A 166 -3.79 -3.26 -21.11
CA ASN A 166 -3.06 -3.34 -22.36
C ASN A 166 -1.79 -4.19 -22.18
N PRO A 167 -1.68 -5.38 -22.82
CA PRO A 167 -0.50 -6.26 -22.71
C PRO A 167 0.77 -5.64 -23.31
N ASN A 168 0.63 -4.56 -24.06
CA ASN A 168 1.71 -3.80 -24.68
C ASN A 168 2.03 -2.50 -23.92
N SER A 169 1.35 -2.24 -22.79
CA SER A 169 1.64 -1.06 -21.98
C SER A 169 3.09 -1.05 -21.48
N VAL A 170 3.59 0.12 -21.16
CA VAL A 170 4.95 0.30 -20.61
C VAL A 170 5.15 -0.53 -19.35
N ASN A 171 4.14 -0.63 -18.49
CA ASN A 171 4.20 -1.44 -17.27
C ASN A 171 4.37 -2.93 -17.57
N MET A 172 3.55 -3.46 -18.50
CA MET A 172 3.60 -4.87 -18.89
C MET A 172 4.91 -5.24 -19.56
N LYS A 173 5.40 -4.39 -20.49
CA LYS A 173 6.71 -4.60 -21.13
C LYS A 173 7.83 -4.59 -20.12
N ARG A 174 7.88 -3.59 -19.23
CA ARG A 174 8.89 -3.49 -18.18
C ARG A 174 8.88 -4.70 -17.26
N SER A 175 7.70 -5.15 -16.81
CA SER A 175 7.56 -6.34 -15.98
C SER A 175 8.12 -7.58 -16.68
N LYS A 176 7.74 -7.83 -17.92
CA LYS A 176 8.22 -8.98 -18.71
C LYS A 176 9.73 -8.94 -18.94
N GLU A 177 10.28 -7.80 -19.30
CA GLU A 177 11.72 -7.67 -19.53
C GLU A 177 12.53 -7.79 -18.23
N THR A 178 12.02 -7.26 -17.12
CA THR A 178 12.64 -7.44 -15.81
C THR A 178 12.63 -8.92 -15.40
N ALA A 179 11.54 -9.64 -15.66
CA ALA A 179 11.45 -11.08 -15.40
C ALA A 179 12.53 -11.89 -16.13
N VAL A 180 12.85 -11.53 -17.36
CA VAL A 180 13.92 -12.19 -18.13
C VAL A 180 15.29 -12.11 -17.42
N TYR A 181 15.61 -10.92 -16.87
CA TYR A 181 16.84 -10.77 -16.07
C TYR A 181 16.79 -11.60 -14.78
N PHE A 182 15.66 -11.57 -14.08
CA PHE A 182 15.51 -12.30 -12.81
C PHE A 182 15.55 -13.81 -12.99
N ASP A 183 14.95 -14.32 -14.05
CA ASP A 183 15.00 -15.76 -14.40
C ASP A 183 16.41 -16.21 -14.81
N ALA A 184 17.21 -15.30 -15.36
CA ALA A 184 18.65 -15.53 -15.63
C ALA A 184 19.53 -15.39 -14.36
N GLY A 185 18.97 -15.02 -13.20
CA GLY A 185 19.70 -14.78 -11.95
C GLY A 185 20.36 -13.39 -11.87
N ASP A 186 20.19 -12.54 -12.86
CA ASP A 186 20.78 -11.18 -12.90
C ASP A 186 19.80 -10.14 -12.34
N ILE A 187 19.60 -10.21 -11.03
CA ILE A 187 18.68 -9.30 -10.31
C ILE A 187 19.12 -7.84 -10.45
N GLU A 188 20.41 -7.55 -10.38
CA GLU A 188 20.92 -6.17 -10.43
C GLU A 188 20.65 -5.49 -11.78
N SER A 189 20.91 -6.16 -12.89
CA SER A 189 20.59 -5.61 -14.23
C SER A 189 19.07 -5.42 -14.40
N GLY A 190 18.26 -6.36 -13.93
CA GLY A 190 16.81 -6.24 -13.98
C GLY A 190 16.30 -5.06 -13.16
N LEU A 191 16.86 -4.81 -11.97
CA LEU A 191 16.49 -3.65 -11.14
C LEU A 191 16.97 -2.34 -11.76
N SER A 192 18.19 -2.31 -12.32
CA SER A 192 18.69 -1.15 -13.06
C SER A 192 17.77 -0.79 -14.21
N TYR A 193 17.40 -1.78 -15.02
CA TYR A 193 16.45 -1.60 -16.11
C TYR A 193 15.09 -1.05 -15.63
N ALA A 194 14.53 -1.67 -14.60
CA ALA A 194 13.20 -1.30 -14.09
C ALA A 194 13.18 0.12 -13.50
N VAL A 195 14.17 0.46 -12.67
CA VAL A 195 14.26 1.77 -12.00
C VAL A 195 14.51 2.88 -13.03
N ASP A 196 15.41 2.65 -13.97
CA ASP A 196 15.73 3.62 -15.01
C ASP A 196 14.55 3.84 -15.98
N ASN A 197 13.78 2.80 -16.28
CA ASN A 197 12.57 2.90 -17.06
C ASN A 197 11.47 3.73 -16.39
N ILE A 198 11.40 3.69 -15.05
CA ILE A 198 10.41 4.46 -14.28
C ILE A 198 10.84 5.92 -14.10
N ASN A 199 12.10 6.13 -13.75
CA ASN A 199 12.58 7.42 -13.22
C ASN A 199 13.50 8.18 -14.18
N GLY A 200 13.95 7.55 -15.26
CA GLY A 200 14.90 8.09 -16.23
C GLY A 200 16.25 7.37 -16.20
N ALA A 201 16.95 7.41 -17.32
CA ALA A 201 18.21 6.69 -17.51
C ALA A 201 19.28 7.09 -16.48
N GLY A 202 19.99 6.09 -15.93
CA GLY A 202 21.07 6.25 -14.99
C GLY A 202 20.66 6.61 -13.56
N VAL A 203 19.38 6.58 -13.25
CA VAL A 203 18.89 6.83 -11.87
C VAL A 203 19.34 5.72 -10.93
N TRP A 204 19.26 4.44 -11.34
CA TRP A 204 19.72 3.31 -10.53
C TRP A 204 21.17 3.50 -10.03
N ALA A 205 22.06 3.87 -10.93
CA ALA A 205 23.47 4.04 -10.59
C ALA A 205 23.70 5.11 -9.50
N LYS A 206 22.84 6.14 -9.46
CA LYS A 206 22.93 7.28 -8.54
C LYS A 206 22.19 7.09 -7.23
N LEU A 207 21.36 6.04 -7.09
CA LEU A 207 20.63 5.80 -5.85
C LEU A 207 21.59 5.52 -4.68
N PRO A 208 21.31 6.11 -3.50
CA PRO A 208 22.00 5.72 -2.27
C PRO A 208 21.85 4.22 -1.99
N GLU A 209 22.85 3.59 -1.38
CA GLU A 209 22.84 2.15 -1.13
C GLU A 209 21.66 1.71 -0.25
N GLN A 210 21.26 2.52 0.72
CA GLN A 210 20.05 2.26 1.53
C GLN A 210 18.78 2.16 0.66
N SER A 211 18.66 3.01 -0.36
CA SER A 211 17.53 2.96 -1.31
C SER A 211 17.61 1.72 -2.19
N LYS A 212 18.80 1.36 -2.68
CA LYS A 212 19.02 0.12 -3.45
C LYS A 212 18.69 -1.13 -2.64
N THR A 213 19.08 -1.18 -1.36
CA THR A 213 18.74 -2.28 -0.45
C THR A 213 17.22 -2.46 -0.37
N ARG A 214 16.47 -1.38 -0.16
CA ARG A 214 14.99 -1.42 -0.13
C ARG A 214 14.41 -1.92 -1.45
N VAL A 215 14.94 -1.46 -2.57
CA VAL A 215 14.53 -1.92 -3.91
C VAL A 215 14.80 -3.41 -4.09
N ARG A 216 15.99 -3.92 -3.70
CA ARG A 216 16.33 -5.35 -3.76
C ARG A 216 15.43 -6.21 -2.91
N GLU A 217 15.09 -5.76 -1.71
CA GLU A 217 14.21 -6.50 -0.79
C GLU A 217 12.76 -6.59 -1.30
N ASN A 218 12.36 -5.72 -2.24
CA ASN A 218 11.06 -5.70 -2.88
C ASN A 218 11.13 -6.00 -4.39
N ALA A 219 12.22 -6.62 -4.86
CA ALA A 219 12.53 -6.77 -6.28
C ALA A 219 11.40 -7.40 -7.08
N TRP A 220 10.87 -8.54 -6.63
CA TRP A 220 9.87 -9.29 -7.37
C TRP A 220 8.53 -8.56 -7.55
N SER A 221 8.24 -7.53 -6.76
CA SER A 221 7.01 -6.76 -6.90
C SER A 221 6.88 -6.09 -8.28
N ILE A 222 8.02 -5.74 -8.94
CA ILE A 222 8.01 -5.18 -10.30
C ILE A 222 7.59 -6.20 -11.36
N VAL A 223 7.89 -7.48 -11.12
CA VAL A 223 7.40 -8.57 -11.96
C VAL A 223 5.93 -8.84 -11.64
N GLY A 224 5.56 -8.82 -10.37
CA GLY A 224 4.20 -9.05 -9.90
C GLY A 224 3.16 -8.12 -10.53
N ILE A 225 3.47 -6.85 -10.75
CA ILE A 225 2.52 -5.91 -11.39
C ILE A 225 2.13 -6.30 -12.83
N GLY A 226 2.88 -7.18 -13.47
CA GLY A 226 2.59 -7.72 -14.80
C GLY A 226 1.92 -9.11 -14.78
N MET A 227 1.74 -9.72 -13.60
CA MET A 227 1.16 -11.07 -13.50
C MET A 227 -0.37 -11.05 -13.63
N VAL A 228 -1.00 -10.04 -13.01
CA VAL A 228 -2.45 -9.86 -13.04
C VAL A 228 -2.74 -8.46 -13.57
N ALA A 229 -3.46 -8.39 -14.66
CA ALA A 229 -3.89 -7.11 -15.21
C ALA A 229 -4.77 -6.37 -14.17
N ALA A 230 -4.40 -5.14 -13.82
CA ALA A 230 -5.29 -4.30 -13.05
C ALA A 230 -6.50 -3.93 -13.94
N PRO A 231 -7.71 -3.82 -13.36
CA PRO A 231 -8.87 -3.38 -14.13
C PRO A 231 -8.63 -1.96 -14.62
N ASP A 232 -9.12 -1.69 -15.84
CA ASP A 232 -9.21 -0.32 -16.32
C ASP A 232 -10.24 0.43 -15.46
N ILE A 233 -9.88 1.62 -15.06
CA ILE A 233 -10.77 2.50 -14.31
C ILE A 233 -11.33 3.51 -15.30
N SER A 234 -12.63 3.52 -15.45
CA SER A 234 -13.30 4.49 -16.33
C SER A 234 -13.26 5.91 -15.72
N CYS A 235 -13.33 6.91 -16.59
CA CYS A 235 -13.45 8.30 -16.16
C CYS A 235 -14.69 8.54 -15.28
N ALA A 236 -15.80 7.84 -15.58
CA ALA A 236 -17.01 7.90 -14.79
C ALA A 236 -16.82 7.36 -13.36
N GLU A 237 -16.13 6.23 -13.21
CA GLU A 237 -15.81 5.66 -11.89
C GLU A 237 -14.88 6.60 -11.11
N PHE A 238 -13.81 7.12 -11.75
CA PHE A 238 -12.91 8.07 -11.09
C PHE A 238 -13.66 9.35 -10.65
N GLY A 239 -14.51 9.89 -11.51
CA GLY A 239 -15.36 11.05 -11.23
C GLY A 239 -16.44 10.81 -10.16
N SER A 240 -16.70 9.56 -9.78
CA SER A 240 -17.68 9.20 -8.75
C SER A 240 -17.15 9.23 -7.32
N LEU A 241 -15.87 9.48 -7.10
CA LEU A 241 -15.27 9.63 -5.77
C LEU A 241 -16.01 10.68 -4.94
N LYS A 242 -16.30 10.38 -3.68
CA LYS A 242 -17.18 11.19 -2.82
C LYS A 242 -16.42 12.11 -1.87
N MET A 243 -15.15 11.80 -1.60
CA MET A 243 -14.30 12.56 -0.69
C MET A 243 -13.46 13.59 -1.45
N PRO A 244 -12.93 14.63 -0.78
CA PRO A 244 -11.92 15.50 -1.36
C PRO A 244 -10.69 14.71 -1.83
N VAL A 245 -10.19 15.03 -3.03
CA VAL A 245 -9.02 14.36 -3.64
C VAL A 245 -7.95 15.39 -3.94
N LEU A 246 -6.70 15.05 -3.55
CA LEU A 246 -5.50 15.78 -3.92
C LEU A 246 -4.67 14.93 -4.89
N LEU A 247 -4.44 15.46 -6.08
CA LEU A 247 -3.57 14.88 -7.09
C LEU A 247 -2.18 15.54 -6.98
N VAL A 248 -1.16 14.75 -6.72
CA VAL A 248 0.22 15.23 -6.53
C VAL A 248 1.11 14.72 -7.64
N GLN A 249 2.02 15.55 -8.12
CA GLN A 249 3.09 15.17 -9.06
C GLN A 249 4.41 15.84 -8.70
N GLY A 250 5.52 15.24 -9.09
CA GLY A 250 6.84 15.89 -9.08
C GLY A 250 7.02 16.80 -10.31
N GLU A 251 7.74 17.89 -10.15
CA GLU A 251 8.07 18.83 -11.23
C GLU A 251 8.78 18.15 -12.41
N PHE A 252 9.74 17.28 -12.09
CA PHE A 252 10.59 16.57 -13.05
C PHE A 252 10.12 15.14 -13.35
N THR A 253 8.88 14.83 -13.00
CA THR A 253 8.32 13.51 -13.34
C THR A 253 8.24 13.30 -14.86
N THR A 254 8.22 12.04 -15.27
CA THR A 254 8.19 11.71 -16.70
C THR A 254 6.87 12.14 -17.36
N PRO A 255 6.86 12.40 -18.67
CA PRO A 255 5.66 12.81 -19.40
C PRO A 255 4.47 11.86 -19.23
N ARG A 256 4.74 10.58 -18.99
CA ARG A 256 3.71 9.56 -18.77
C ARG A 256 2.86 9.87 -17.52
N TYR A 257 3.50 10.16 -16.39
CA TYR A 257 2.79 10.49 -15.15
C TYR A 257 2.06 11.84 -15.24
N LYS A 258 2.66 12.82 -15.95
CA LYS A 258 1.99 14.09 -16.22
C LYS A 258 0.69 13.90 -16.98
N ARG A 259 0.71 13.09 -18.08
CA ARG A 259 -0.52 12.75 -18.84
C ARG A 259 -1.56 12.05 -17.97
N ALA A 260 -1.14 11.07 -17.16
CA ALA A 260 -2.06 10.35 -16.26
C ALA A 260 -2.78 11.31 -15.29
N LEU A 261 -2.04 12.27 -14.69
CA LEU A 261 -2.63 13.29 -13.84
C LEU A 261 -3.57 14.23 -14.60
N ASP A 262 -3.21 14.60 -15.84
CA ASP A 262 -4.08 15.43 -16.70
C ASP A 262 -5.43 14.75 -16.96
N GLU A 263 -5.42 13.44 -17.19
CA GLU A 263 -6.63 12.63 -17.39
C GLU A 263 -7.43 12.51 -16.09
N GLN A 264 -6.79 12.22 -14.98
CA GLN A 264 -7.43 12.15 -13.67
C GLN A 264 -8.12 13.48 -13.32
N ALA A 265 -7.45 14.61 -13.53
CA ALA A 265 -8.02 15.93 -13.27
C ALA A 265 -9.20 16.28 -14.19
N LYS A 266 -9.22 15.77 -15.43
CA LYS A 266 -10.38 15.90 -16.33
C LYS A 266 -11.58 15.08 -15.83
N CYS A 267 -11.31 13.87 -15.35
CA CYS A 267 -12.36 12.96 -14.86
C CYS A 267 -12.96 13.42 -13.52
N LEU A 268 -12.18 14.08 -12.66
CA LEU A 268 -12.59 14.57 -11.35
C LEU A 268 -12.24 16.05 -11.22
N SER A 269 -13.10 16.91 -11.77
CA SER A 269 -12.87 18.37 -11.79
C SER A 269 -12.86 19.02 -10.40
N SER A 270 -13.37 18.34 -9.38
CA SER A 270 -13.30 18.78 -7.98
C SER A 270 -11.96 18.47 -7.29
N ALA A 271 -11.08 17.71 -7.93
CA ALA A 271 -9.78 17.40 -7.35
C ALA A 271 -8.87 18.65 -7.36
N THR A 272 -8.17 18.84 -6.25
CA THR A 272 -7.06 19.79 -6.18
C THR A 272 -5.83 19.15 -6.81
N ARG A 273 -5.08 19.92 -7.61
CA ARG A 273 -3.83 19.45 -8.23
C ARG A 273 -2.65 20.29 -7.75
N VAL A 274 -1.56 19.63 -7.40
CA VAL A 274 -0.32 20.29 -6.95
C VAL A 274 0.92 19.68 -7.57
N THR A 275 1.97 20.48 -7.71
CA THR A 275 3.29 20.05 -8.17
C THR A 275 4.30 20.24 -7.05
N ILE A 276 5.07 19.21 -6.73
CA ILE A 276 6.17 19.29 -5.76
C ILE A 276 7.43 19.75 -6.50
N PRO A 277 7.97 20.92 -6.18
CA PRO A 277 9.15 21.45 -6.84
C PRO A 277 10.39 20.60 -6.52
N ASN A 278 11.35 20.60 -7.44
CA ASN A 278 12.63 19.88 -7.33
C ASN A 278 12.48 18.38 -7.06
N ALA A 279 11.39 17.77 -7.52
CA ALA A 279 11.12 16.36 -7.33
C ALA A 279 10.72 15.67 -8.64
N GLY A 280 11.13 14.41 -8.78
CA GLY A 280 10.63 13.48 -9.80
C GLY A 280 9.50 12.61 -9.28
N HIS A 281 9.35 11.39 -9.84
CA HIS A 281 8.30 10.44 -9.48
C HIS A 281 8.20 10.13 -7.96
N PRO A 282 9.29 9.92 -7.17
CA PRO A 282 9.19 9.75 -5.72
C PRO A 282 9.12 11.10 -4.99
N SER A 283 8.10 11.92 -5.25
CA SER A 283 8.01 13.31 -4.84
C SER A 283 8.06 13.50 -3.32
N ALA A 284 7.36 12.65 -2.57
CA ALA A 284 7.32 12.63 -1.11
C ALA A 284 8.69 12.33 -0.47
N TYR A 285 9.55 11.60 -1.17
CA TYR A 285 10.90 11.25 -0.72
C TYR A 285 11.94 12.30 -1.14
N MET A 286 11.82 12.84 -2.35
CA MET A 286 12.79 13.79 -2.90
C MET A 286 12.67 15.19 -2.30
N ASN A 287 11.45 15.65 -2.00
CA ASN A 287 11.22 16.93 -1.32
C ASN A 287 10.19 16.78 -0.18
N PRO A 288 10.56 16.06 0.90
CA PRO A 288 9.63 15.74 1.97
C PRO A 288 9.09 16.99 2.70
N ALA A 289 9.88 18.05 2.83
CA ALA A 289 9.43 19.24 3.53
C ALA A 289 8.24 19.91 2.83
N VAL A 290 8.33 20.12 1.51
CA VAL A 290 7.25 20.73 0.73
C VAL A 290 6.07 19.77 0.60
N PHE A 291 6.31 18.49 0.36
CA PHE A 291 5.26 17.49 0.31
C PHE A 291 4.46 17.45 1.63
N ASN A 292 5.15 17.39 2.77
CA ASN A 292 4.54 17.35 4.09
C ASN A 292 3.70 18.59 4.38
N GLN A 293 4.18 19.77 3.98
CA GLN A 293 3.46 21.03 4.15
C GLN A 293 2.17 21.05 3.32
N ILE A 294 2.24 20.73 2.03
CA ILE A 294 1.10 20.78 1.12
C ILE A 294 0.04 19.75 1.48
N VAL A 295 0.45 18.50 1.69
CA VAL A 295 -0.48 17.42 2.02
C VAL A 295 -1.06 17.61 3.43
N GLY A 296 -0.24 18.07 4.39
CA GLY A 296 -0.71 18.43 5.72
C GLY A 296 -1.77 19.54 5.70
N ALA A 297 -1.56 20.60 4.92
CA ALA A 297 -2.55 21.66 4.75
C ALA A 297 -3.85 21.15 4.09
N PHE A 298 -3.76 20.21 3.16
CA PHE A 298 -4.94 19.56 2.58
C PHE A 298 -5.73 18.77 3.63
N PHE A 299 -5.07 18.08 4.57
CA PHE A 299 -5.76 17.38 5.66
C PHE A 299 -6.51 18.34 6.59
N ASP A 300 -5.94 19.51 6.85
CA ASP A 300 -6.50 20.54 7.74
C ASP A 300 -7.66 21.33 7.12
N ALA A 301 -7.73 21.41 5.81
CA ALA A 301 -8.83 22.10 5.13
C ALA A 301 -10.19 21.50 5.54
N PRO A 302 -11.29 22.27 5.56
CA PRO A 302 -12.61 21.78 5.92
C PRO A 302 -13.14 20.68 4.99
#